data_969b5ec9a6b429b43f309f45c33191ee
#
_entry.id   969b5ec9a6b429b43f309f45c33191ee
#
_cell.length_a   1.000
_cell.length_b   1.000
_cell.length_c   1.000
_cell.angle_alpha   90.00
_cell.angle_beta   90.00
_cell.angle_gamma   90.00
#
_symmetry.space_group_name_H-M   'P 1'
#
loop_
_entity.id
_entity.type
_entity.pdbx_description
1 polymer ?
#
loop_
_entity_poly.entity_id
_entity_poly.type
_entity_poly.pdbx_seq_one_letter_code
_entity_poly.pdbx_strand_id
1 'polypeptide(L)'
;MTQRIGIIGAGIAGLSAAIRLRAQGHEVTVFEANEYVGGKLHAISLSGYRFDVGPSLFTMPQYVDALFELFGENPRDHFNYLRKETVCHYFWEDGSRFNAPADRSAFVQQMSELFGEDPKKIDSFLRRNAKKYNLTNPLFIEQSLHRLNTYTSLKTLKAIAHLPQLDLHKSLHRTLKGYFKNPKSIQFFARHATYNGSSPYKTPGIMSLIPHLEMHHGTFYPEKGMHEISQSLFRLAQRHGVVFHLSEPVNEILLNSSNTASGLRTAKGGYNFDLIVSNMDVVPTYRKLLPHTKAPERTLRQERSSSALIFYWGIQKRFEQLDLHNIFFSDHYRQEFNAIFEEKTLHEDPTVYVNI
;
A
#
# COMPACT_ATOMS: atom_id res chain seq x y z
N MET A 1 -13.41 -28.23 10.13
CA MET A 1 -13.14 -28.27 11.58
C MET A 1 -12.76 -26.90 12.04
N THR A 2 -13.29 -26.44 13.16
CA THR A 2 -12.90 -25.19 13.81
C THR A 2 -11.47 -25.33 14.35
N GLN A 3 -10.61 -24.33 14.10
CA GLN A 3 -9.23 -24.29 14.58
C GLN A 3 -9.06 -23.08 15.48
N ARG A 4 -8.15 -23.17 16.46
CA ARG A 4 -7.68 -22.05 17.27
C ARG A 4 -6.49 -21.44 16.57
N ILE A 5 -6.60 -20.16 16.20
CA ILE A 5 -5.59 -19.47 15.38
C ILE A 5 -5.04 -18.27 16.16
N GLY A 6 -3.71 -18.26 16.33
CA GLY A 6 -2.97 -17.13 16.89
C GLY A 6 -2.43 -16.23 15.78
N ILE A 7 -2.69 -14.92 15.87
CA ILE A 7 -2.18 -13.93 14.92
C ILE A 7 -1.22 -12.99 15.64
N ILE A 8 -0.04 -12.78 15.08
CA ILE A 8 0.98 -11.86 15.59
C ILE A 8 0.89 -10.55 14.82
N GLY A 9 0.50 -9.49 15.50
CA GLY A 9 0.40 -8.13 14.98
C GLY A 9 -1.00 -7.76 14.48
N ALA A 10 -1.56 -6.67 15.04
CA ALA A 10 -2.85 -6.09 14.67
C ALA A 10 -2.73 -4.97 13.61
N GLY A 11 -1.77 -5.05 12.71
CA GLY A 11 -1.73 -4.21 11.52
C GLY A 11 -2.87 -4.55 10.54
N ILE A 12 -3.06 -3.76 9.47
CA ILE A 12 -4.17 -3.93 8.52
C ILE A 12 -4.29 -5.36 7.99
N ALA A 13 -3.17 -5.99 7.61
CA ALA A 13 -3.20 -7.37 7.10
C ALA A 13 -3.54 -8.38 8.20
N GLY A 14 -3.09 -8.17 9.44
CA GLY A 14 -3.44 -9.00 10.59
C GLY A 14 -4.93 -8.91 10.93
N LEU A 15 -5.48 -7.70 10.96
CA LEU A 15 -6.92 -7.44 11.14
C LEU A 15 -7.75 -8.10 10.03
N SER A 16 -7.34 -7.92 8.77
CA SER A 16 -8.02 -8.54 7.61
C SER A 16 -7.98 -10.07 7.67
N ALA A 17 -6.85 -10.65 8.07
CA ALA A 17 -6.71 -12.10 8.27
C ALA A 17 -7.62 -12.59 9.39
N ALA A 18 -7.65 -11.88 10.54
CA ALA A 18 -8.49 -12.22 11.68
C ALA A 18 -9.97 -12.25 11.31
N ILE A 19 -10.45 -11.22 10.61
CA ILE A 19 -11.84 -11.10 10.14
C ILE A 19 -12.19 -12.27 9.19
N ARG A 20 -11.34 -12.54 8.19
CA ARG A 20 -11.57 -13.61 7.22
C ARG A 20 -11.55 -14.99 7.84
N LEU A 21 -10.63 -15.26 8.75
CA LEU A 21 -10.55 -16.55 9.47
C LEU A 21 -11.74 -16.72 10.42
N ARG A 22 -12.17 -15.65 11.07
CA ARG A 22 -13.36 -15.69 11.92
C ARG A 22 -14.64 -15.93 11.10
N ALA A 23 -14.78 -15.32 9.93
CA ALA A 23 -15.90 -15.56 9.02
C ALA A 23 -15.95 -17.02 8.51
N GLN A 24 -14.81 -17.72 8.50
CA GLN A 24 -14.73 -19.16 8.20
C GLN A 24 -15.06 -20.07 9.39
N GLY A 25 -15.40 -19.50 10.56
CA GLY A 25 -15.78 -20.23 11.75
C GLY A 25 -14.62 -20.66 12.67
N HIS A 26 -13.42 -20.09 12.48
CA HIS A 26 -12.28 -20.37 13.37
C HIS A 26 -12.33 -19.50 14.65
N GLU A 27 -11.67 -19.97 15.72
CA GLU A 27 -11.40 -19.18 16.92
C GLU A 27 -10.11 -18.41 16.73
N VAL A 28 -10.19 -17.07 16.79
CA VAL A 28 -9.07 -16.19 16.45
C VAL A 28 -8.67 -15.34 17.63
N THR A 29 -7.37 -15.35 17.96
CA THR A 29 -6.75 -14.49 18.96
C THR A 29 -5.61 -13.70 18.32
N VAL A 30 -5.60 -12.38 18.49
CA VAL A 30 -4.60 -11.47 17.94
C VAL A 30 -3.76 -10.90 19.08
N PHE A 31 -2.44 -10.94 18.95
CA PHE A 31 -1.47 -10.34 19.85
C PHE A 31 -0.82 -9.13 19.21
N GLU A 32 -0.86 -7.99 19.87
CA GLU A 32 -0.27 -6.73 19.42
C GLU A 32 0.67 -6.16 20.50
N ALA A 33 1.84 -5.76 20.08
CA ALA A 33 2.85 -5.20 20.98
C ALA A 33 2.48 -3.80 21.50
N ASN A 34 1.79 -3.02 20.68
CA ASN A 34 1.35 -1.68 21.02
C ASN A 34 0.00 -1.70 21.76
N GLU A 35 -0.32 -0.60 22.41
CA GLU A 35 -1.64 -0.36 23.03
C GLU A 35 -2.75 -0.05 21.99
N TYR A 36 -2.38 0.13 20.72
CA TYR A 36 -3.26 0.48 19.61
C TYR A 36 -3.14 -0.52 18.45
N VAL A 37 -4.17 -0.59 17.62
CA VAL A 37 -4.21 -1.38 16.39
C VAL A 37 -3.86 -0.54 15.17
N GLY A 38 -3.55 -1.21 14.04
CA GLY A 38 -3.27 -0.57 12.75
C GLY A 38 -1.80 -0.64 12.35
N GLY A 39 -0.90 -0.89 13.30
CA GLY A 39 0.54 -0.95 13.01
C GLY A 39 1.06 0.37 12.44
N LYS A 40 1.47 0.36 11.15
CA LYS A 40 1.92 1.58 10.45
C LYS A 40 0.79 2.54 10.10
N LEU A 41 -0.47 2.13 10.18
CA LEU A 41 -1.65 2.96 9.93
C LEU A 41 -2.33 3.28 11.25
N HIS A 42 -1.83 4.29 11.95
CA HIS A 42 -2.40 4.77 13.21
C HIS A 42 -2.41 6.31 13.26
N ALA A 43 -2.86 6.89 14.37
CA ALA A 43 -2.87 8.33 14.57
C ALA A 43 -2.20 8.66 15.90
N ILE A 44 -1.58 9.85 15.94
CA ILE A 44 -1.02 10.42 17.17
C ILE A 44 -1.68 11.78 17.46
N SER A 45 -1.74 12.15 18.70
CA SER A 45 -2.12 13.50 19.14
C SER A 45 -0.94 14.15 19.83
N LEU A 46 -0.54 15.32 19.33
CA LEU A 46 0.61 16.06 19.86
C LEU A 46 0.27 17.56 19.92
N SER A 47 0.40 18.15 21.11
CA SER A 47 0.18 19.59 21.34
C SER A 47 -1.14 20.13 20.77
N GLY A 48 -2.23 19.35 20.89
CA GLY A 48 -3.56 19.73 20.41
C GLY A 48 -3.82 19.44 18.91
N TYR A 49 -2.85 18.95 18.19
CA TYR A 49 -2.98 18.50 16.81
C TYR A 49 -3.10 16.99 16.73
N ARG A 50 -3.93 16.50 15.81
CA ARG A 50 -4.04 15.08 15.46
C ARG A 50 -3.37 14.85 14.11
N PHE A 51 -2.53 13.83 14.04
CA PHE A 51 -1.86 13.42 12.80
C PHE A 51 -2.17 11.96 12.49
N ASP A 52 -2.53 11.66 11.25
CA ASP A 52 -2.46 10.31 10.73
C ASP A 52 -0.99 9.95 10.46
N VAL A 53 -0.56 8.80 10.97
CA VAL A 53 0.83 8.34 10.87
C VAL A 53 0.90 7.16 9.92
N GLY A 54 1.83 7.22 8.94
CA GLY A 54 2.04 6.15 7.97
C GLY A 54 1.39 6.43 6.61
N PRO A 55 0.73 5.45 5.98
CA PRO A 55 0.13 5.63 4.66
C PRO A 55 -0.95 6.70 4.66
N SER A 56 -0.88 7.63 3.71
CA SER A 56 -1.85 8.71 3.56
C SER A 56 -2.76 8.56 2.33
N LEU A 57 -2.44 7.63 1.44
CA LEU A 57 -3.21 7.40 0.23
C LEU A 57 -4.15 6.19 0.39
N PHE A 58 -5.43 6.41 0.14
CA PHE A 58 -6.45 5.37 0.17
C PHE A 58 -7.06 5.16 -1.22
N THR A 59 -6.80 4.01 -1.79
CA THR A 59 -7.37 3.53 -3.05
C THR A 59 -8.07 2.19 -2.81
N MET A 60 -8.96 1.79 -3.73
CA MET A 60 -9.63 0.49 -3.72
C MET A 60 -10.39 0.18 -2.42
N PRO A 61 -11.29 1.08 -1.94
CA PRO A 61 -12.01 0.94 -0.69
C PRO A 61 -12.90 -0.31 -0.62
N GLN A 62 -13.27 -0.87 -1.78
CA GLN A 62 -14.06 -2.10 -1.88
C GLN A 62 -13.42 -3.30 -1.18
N TYR A 63 -12.09 -3.33 -1.01
CA TYR A 63 -11.44 -4.40 -0.24
C TYR A 63 -11.63 -4.26 1.27
N VAL A 64 -11.85 -3.05 1.76
CA VAL A 64 -12.25 -2.81 3.16
C VAL A 64 -13.72 -3.13 3.33
N ASP A 65 -14.57 -2.64 2.41
CA ASP A 65 -16.00 -2.87 2.42
C ASP A 65 -16.34 -4.38 2.41
N ALA A 66 -15.66 -5.16 1.58
CA ALA A 66 -15.83 -6.61 1.49
C ALA A 66 -15.57 -7.36 2.81
N LEU A 67 -14.86 -6.78 3.77
CA LEU A 67 -14.64 -7.42 5.08
C LEU A 67 -15.90 -7.33 5.95
N PHE A 68 -16.67 -6.26 5.87
CA PHE A 68 -17.97 -6.13 6.53
C PHE A 68 -19.01 -7.06 5.91
N GLU A 69 -19.02 -7.13 4.57
CA GLU A 69 -19.94 -7.98 3.81
C GLU A 69 -19.80 -9.46 4.15
N LEU A 70 -18.62 -9.94 4.60
CA LEU A 70 -18.42 -11.32 5.07
C LEU A 70 -19.36 -11.71 6.20
N PHE A 71 -19.84 -10.75 6.97
CA PHE A 71 -20.79 -10.97 8.08
C PHE A 71 -22.19 -10.44 7.78
N GLY A 72 -22.46 -10.02 6.53
CA GLY A 72 -23.76 -9.45 6.13
C GLY A 72 -23.99 -8.03 6.66
N GLU A 73 -22.93 -7.34 7.15
CA GLU A 73 -23.03 -5.95 7.60
C GLU A 73 -22.91 -4.99 6.41
N ASN A 74 -23.71 -3.92 6.41
CA ASN A 74 -23.53 -2.82 5.47
C ASN A 74 -22.30 -1.99 5.89
N PRO A 75 -21.25 -1.87 5.04
CA PRO A 75 -20.06 -1.10 5.39
C PRO A 75 -20.35 0.35 5.77
N ARG A 76 -21.37 0.98 5.14
CA ARG A 76 -21.69 2.41 5.34
C ARG A 76 -22.23 2.72 6.74
N ASP A 77 -22.71 1.73 7.49
CA ASP A 77 -23.13 1.91 8.88
C ASP A 77 -21.94 2.03 9.84
N HIS A 78 -20.73 1.68 9.38
CA HIS A 78 -19.55 1.53 10.23
C HIS A 78 -18.31 2.27 9.76
N PHE A 79 -18.17 2.47 8.45
CA PHE A 79 -16.99 3.04 7.82
C PHE A 79 -17.36 3.85 6.59
N ASN A 80 -17.12 5.18 6.65
CA ASN A 80 -17.45 6.12 5.59
C ASN A 80 -16.19 6.81 5.07
N TYR A 81 -16.19 7.09 3.77
CA TYR A 81 -15.12 7.79 3.08
C TYR A 81 -15.65 8.62 1.91
N LEU A 82 -14.91 9.66 1.57
CA LEU A 82 -15.20 10.56 0.47
C LEU A 82 -14.27 10.27 -0.70
N ARG A 83 -14.80 10.31 -1.92
CA ARG A 83 -13.99 10.31 -3.12
C ARG A 83 -13.45 11.72 -3.38
N LYS A 84 -12.17 11.84 -3.68
CA LYS A 84 -11.55 13.12 -4.02
C LYS A 84 -11.76 13.42 -5.52
N GLU A 85 -12.20 14.63 -5.83
CA GLU A 85 -12.34 15.12 -7.21
C GLU A 85 -10.98 15.55 -7.80
N THR A 86 -10.09 16.05 -6.96
CA THR A 86 -8.69 16.29 -7.28
C THR A 86 -7.85 15.22 -6.60
N VAL A 87 -7.11 14.47 -7.41
CA VAL A 87 -6.28 13.35 -6.91
C VAL A 87 -5.08 13.87 -6.14
N CYS A 88 -4.39 14.88 -6.69
CA CYS A 88 -3.19 15.45 -6.09
C CYS A 88 -2.84 16.78 -6.76
N HIS A 89 -2.28 17.72 -6.01
CA HIS A 89 -1.70 18.96 -6.51
C HIS A 89 -0.20 18.77 -6.77
N TYR A 90 0.28 19.28 -7.90
CA TYR A 90 1.68 19.20 -8.31
C TYR A 90 2.26 20.57 -8.54
N PHE A 91 3.47 20.76 -8.05
CA PHE A 91 4.19 22.03 -8.10
C PHE A 91 5.60 21.81 -8.62
N TRP A 92 6.07 22.71 -9.49
CA TRP A 92 7.44 22.77 -10.00
C TRP A 92 8.07 24.11 -9.66
N GLU A 93 9.38 24.17 -9.59
CA GLU A 93 10.14 25.34 -9.20
C GLU A 93 9.90 26.53 -10.14
N ASP A 94 9.69 26.31 -11.43
CA ASP A 94 9.37 27.34 -12.41
C ASP A 94 7.96 27.96 -12.25
N GLY A 95 7.23 27.61 -11.21
CA GLY A 95 5.89 28.08 -10.91
C GLY A 95 4.76 27.32 -11.60
N SER A 96 5.06 26.33 -12.45
CA SER A 96 4.04 25.48 -13.05
C SER A 96 3.28 24.71 -11.98
N ARG A 97 1.97 24.57 -12.17
CA ARG A 97 1.08 23.83 -11.26
C ARG A 97 0.15 22.95 -12.06
N PHE A 98 -0.13 21.77 -11.52
CA PHE A 98 -1.10 20.86 -12.11
C PHE A 98 -1.95 20.22 -11.01
N ASN A 99 -3.24 20.53 -10.98
CA ASN A 99 -4.21 19.92 -10.07
C ASN A 99 -4.85 18.77 -10.81
N ALA A 100 -4.34 17.57 -10.62
CA ALA A 100 -4.76 16.39 -11.36
C ALA A 100 -6.23 16.02 -11.07
N PRO A 101 -7.18 16.22 -11.99
CA PRO A 101 -8.58 15.89 -11.76
C PRO A 101 -8.79 14.37 -11.82
N ALA A 102 -9.76 13.88 -11.04
CA ALA A 102 -10.17 12.48 -11.08
C ALA A 102 -10.99 12.15 -12.36
N ASP A 103 -11.63 13.14 -12.96
CA ASP A 103 -12.29 12.96 -14.26
C ASP A 103 -11.27 12.77 -15.36
N ARG A 104 -11.41 11.69 -16.13
CA ARG A 104 -10.46 11.33 -17.17
C ARG A 104 -10.41 12.35 -18.32
N SER A 105 -11.57 12.89 -18.71
CA SER A 105 -11.64 13.82 -19.84
C SER A 105 -10.99 15.14 -19.48
N ALA A 106 -11.30 15.66 -18.28
CA ALA A 106 -10.66 16.84 -17.73
C ALA A 106 -9.15 16.66 -17.54
N PHE A 107 -8.72 15.47 -17.09
CA PHE A 107 -7.29 15.14 -16.95
C PHE A 107 -6.55 15.19 -18.30
N VAL A 108 -7.10 14.54 -19.33
CA VAL A 108 -6.49 14.51 -20.66
C VAL A 108 -6.40 15.92 -21.25
N GLN A 109 -7.48 16.70 -21.12
CA GLN A 109 -7.53 18.08 -21.59
C GLN A 109 -6.49 18.96 -20.88
N GLN A 110 -6.53 19.02 -19.55
CA GLN A 110 -5.62 19.89 -18.77
C GLN A 110 -4.16 19.49 -18.95
N MET A 111 -3.85 18.20 -18.99
CA MET A 111 -2.49 17.73 -19.23
C MET A 111 -2.00 18.10 -20.63
N SER A 112 -2.87 18.03 -21.65
CA SER A 112 -2.55 18.47 -23.01
C SER A 112 -2.29 19.97 -23.07
N GLU A 113 -3.16 20.78 -22.48
CA GLU A 113 -3.05 22.24 -22.45
C GLU A 113 -1.80 22.72 -21.71
N LEU A 114 -1.53 22.14 -20.52
CA LEU A 114 -0.43 22.60 -19.67
C LEU A 114 0.96 22.14 -20.17
N PHE A 115 1.06 20.91 -20.66
CA PHE A 115 2.36 20.32 -21.01
C PHE A 115 2.58 20.16 -22.52
N GLY A 116 1.60 20.52 -23.37
CA GLY A 116 1.71 20.40 -24.82
C GLY A 116 1.75 18.95 -25.32
N GLU A 117 1.20 18.01 -24.56
CA GLU A 117 1.13 16.61 -24.97
C GLU A 117 -0.07 16.34 -25.89
N ASP A 118 0.09 15.42 -26.83
CA ASP A 118 -0.99 14.98 -27.69
C ASP A 118 -2.08 14.26 -26.87
N PRO A 119 -3.34 14.76 -26.83
CA PRO A 119 -4.42 14.17 -26.06
C PRO A 119 -4.70 12.71 -26.45
N LYS A 120 -4.49 12.34 -27.74
CA LYS A 120 -4.63 10.96 -28.21
C LYS A 120 -3.59 10.03 -27.62
N LYS A 121 -2.36 10.52 -27.41
CA LYS A 121 -1.30 9.76 -26.76
C LYS A 121 -1.54 9.58 -25.27
N ILE A 122 -1.99 10.64 -24.58
CA ILE A 122 -2.37 10.56 -23.16
C ILE A 122 -3.48 9.50 -23.01
N ASP A 123 -4.54 9.60 -23.78
CA ASP A 123 -5.67 8.67 -23.71
C ASP A 123 -5.28 7.22 -24.06
N SER A 124 -4.42 7.04 -25.07
CA SER A 124 -3.87 5.73 -25.44
C SER A 124 -3.04 5.12 -24.30
N PHE A 125 -2.21 5.93 -23.63
CA PHE A 125 -1.44 5.51 -22.47
C PHE A 125 -2.36 5.05 -21.31
N LEU A 126 -3.38 5.83 -20.99
CA LEU A 126 -4.35 5.49 -19.94
C LEU A 126 -5.11 4.20 -20.27
N ARG A 127 -5.57 4.02 -21.51
CA ARG A 127 -6.22 2.76 -21.95
C ARG A 127 -5.30 1.55 -21.87
N ARG A 128 -4.03 1.71 -22.25
CA ARG A 128 -3.07 0.62 -22.17
C ARG A 128 -2.82 0.22 -20.71
N ASN A 129 -2.76 1.18 -19.80
CA ASN A 129 -2.59 0.92 -18.38
C ASN A 129 -3.81 0.24 -17.74
N ALA A 130 -5.02 0.62 -18.14
CA ALA A 130 -6.23 -0.09 -17.78
C ALA A 130 -6.17 -1.56 -18.23
N LYS A 131 -5.71 -1.82 -19.45
CA LYS A 131 -5.54 -3.20 -19.96
C LYS A 131 -4.49 -3.98 -19.15
N LYS A 132 -3.34 -3.37 -18.84
CA LYS A 132 -2.32 -3.99 -17.95
C LYS A 132 -2.90 -4.35 -16.60
N TYR A 133 -3.61 -3.41 -15.97
CA TYR A 133 -4.25 -3.62 -14.69
C TYR A 133 -5.24 -4.79 -14.74
N ASN A 134 -6.17 -4.80 -15.69
CA ASN A 134 -7.17 -5.85 -15.84
C ASN A 134 -6.57 -7.24 -16.10
N LEU A 135 -5.39 -7.30 -16.73
CA LEU A 135 -4.67 -8.57 -16.94
C LEU A 135 -3.94 -9.05 -15.69
N THR A 136 -3.46 -8.15 -14.84
CA THR A 136 -2.54 -8.49 -13.75
C THR A 136 -3.21 -8.47 -12.37
N ASN A 137 -4.18 -7.60 -12.13
CA ASN A 137 -4.87 -7.51 -10.84
C ASN A 137 -5.46 -8.86 -10.37
N PRO A 138 -6.17 -9.62 -11.21
CA PRO A 138 -6.73 -10.91 -10.80
C PRO A 138 -5.68 -11.98 -10.43
N LEU A 139 -4.41 -11.76 -10.78
CA LEU A 139 -3.32 -12.68 -10.48
C LEU A 139 -2.52 -12.23 -9.25
N PHE A 140 -2.16 -10.93 -9.22
CA PHE A 140 -1.24 -10.41 -8.21
C PHE A 140 -1.92 -9.88 -6.95
N ILE A 141 -3.18 -9.47 -7.05
CA ILE A 141 -3.93 -8.92 -5.91
C ILE A 141 -4.95 -9.93 -5.38
N GLU A 142 -5.69 -10.63 -6.26
CA GLU A 142 -6.81 -11.47 -5.87
C GLU A 142 -6.42 -12.94 -5.61
N GLN A 143 -5.23 -13.38 -6.02
CA GLN A 143 -4.79 -14.76 -5.90
C GLN A 143 -3.42 -14.89 -5.23
N SER A 144 -3.20 -16.03 -4.56
CA SER A 144 -1.90 -16.36 -4.00
C SER A 144 -0.96 -16.90 -5.06
N LEU A 145 0.21 -16.28 -5.20
CA LEU A 145 1.28 -16.74 -6.09
C LEU A 145 2.01 -18.00 -5.57
N HIS A 146 1.70 -18.45 -4.35
CA HIS A 146 2.27 -19.69 -3.78
C HIS A 146 1.49 -20.95 -4.16
N ARG A 147 0.38 -20.81 -4.88
CA ARG A 147 -0.45 -21.96 -5.32
C ARG A 147 -0.15 -22.29 -6.78
N LEU A 148 0.17 -23.56 -7.06
CA LEU A 148 0.47 -24.02 -8.43
C LEU A 148 -0.70 -23.82 -9.39
N ASN A 149 -1.94 -24.01 -8.94
CA ASN A 149 -3.14 -23.80 -9.76
C ASN A 149 -3.33 -22.35 -10.22
N THR A 150 -2.73 -21.37 -9.52
CA THR A 150 -2.69 -19.98 -9.99
C THR A 150 -1.99 -19.88 -11.34
N TYR A 151 -0.91 -20.63 -11.53
CA TYR A 151 -0.09 -20.60 -12.76
C TYR A 151 -0.72 -21.35 -13.94
N THR A 152 -1.62 -22.30 -13.69
CA THR A 152 -2.32 -23.09 -14.71
C THR A 152 -3.70 -22.55 -15.05
N SER A 153 -4.12 -21.46 -14.41
CA SER A 153 -5.44 -20.86 -14.64
C SER A 153 -5.54 -20.19 -16.03
N LEU A 154 -6.76 -20.18 -16.61
CA LEU A 154 -7.04 -19.45 -17.86
C LEU A 154 -6.68 -17.96 -17.77
N LYS A 155 -6.81 -17.36 -16.59
CA LYS A 155 -6.40 -15.96 -16.33
C LYS A 155 -4.89 -15.79 -16.52
N THR A 156 -4.09 -16.73 -16.00
CA THR A 156 -2.62 -16.71 -16.16
C THR A 156 -2.21 -16.94 -17.60
N LEU A 157 -2.81 -17.91 -18.29
CA LEU A 157 -2.53 -18.17 -19.70
C LEU A 157 -2.82 -16.94 -20.56
N LYS A 158 -3.94 -16.24 -20.28
CA LYS A 158 -4.27 -14.97 -20.94
C LYS A 158 -3.23 -13.89 -20.66
N ALA A 159 -2.76 -13.75 -19.42
CA ALA A 159 -1.72 -12.79 -19.06
C ALA A 159 -0.40 -13.10 -19.76
N ILE A 160 -0.01 -14.39 -19.84
CA ILE A 160 1.19 -14.86 -20.54
C ILE A 160 1.11 -14.50 -22.04
N ALA A 161 -0.02 -14.74 -22.69
CA ALA A 161 -0.22 -14.39 -24.10
C ALA A 161 -0.07 -12.87 -24.38
N HIS A 162 -0.22 -12.03 -23.35
CA HIS A 162 -0.08 -10.58 -23.46
C HIS A 162 1.24 -10.03 -22.87
N LEU A 163 2.19 -10.90 -22.48
CA LEU A 163 3.49 -10.50 -21.93
C LEU A 163 4.20 -9.36 -22.68
N PRO A 164 4.26 -9.35 -24.04
CA PRO A 164 4.90 -8.25 -24.77
C PRO A 164 4.25 -6.87 -24.51
N GLN A 165 2.96 -6.84 -24.14
CA GLN A 165 2.21 -5.61 -23.89
C GLN A 165 2.40 -5.09 -22.46
N LEU A 166 3.02 -5.88 -21.56
CA LEU A 166 3.24 -5.54 -20.15
C LEU A 166 4.48 -4.67 -19.91
N ASP A 167 5.29 -4.40 -20.94
CA ASP A 167 6.51 -3.58 -20.87
C ASP A 167 7.51 -4.05 -19.78
N LEU A 168 7.64 -5.37 -19.58
CA LEU A 168 8.54 -5.96 -18.56
C LEU A 168 10.01 -5.76 -18.88
N HIS A 169 10.37 -5.60 -20.17
CA HIS A 169 11.73 -5.48 -20.66
C HIS A 169 12.28 -4.05 -20.69
N LYS A 170 11.46 -3.06 -20.30
CA LYS A 170 11.82 -1.64 -20.26
C LYS A 170 11.62 -1.10 -18.86
N SER A 171 12.41 -0.09 -18.48
CA SER A 171 12.11 0.66 -17.26
C SER A 171 10.84 1.51 -17.43
N LEU A 172 10.22 1.88 -16.30
CA LEU A 172 9.08 2.80 -16.29
C LEU A 172 9.41 4.10 -17.01
N HIS A 173 10.54 4.72 -16.69
CA HIS A 173 10.99 5.96 -17.35
C HIS A 173 11.12 5.79 -18.88
N ARG A 174 11.73 4.69 -19.35
CA ARG A 174 11.86 4.42 -20.79
C ARG A 174 10.50 4.19 -21.46
N THR A 175 9.57 3.56 -20.76
CA THR A 175 8.20 3.36 -21.25
C THR A 175 7.49 4.72 -21.40
N LEU A 176 7.61 5.61 -20.40
CA LEU A 176 6.99 6.93 -20.42
C LEU A 176 7.52 7.82 -21.56
N LYS A 177 8.83 7.80 -21.81
CA LYS A 177 9.44 8.50 -22.97
C LYS A 177 8.88 8.08 -24.33
N GLY A 178 8.28 6.91 -24.45
CA GLY A 178 7.59 6.45 -25.65
C GLY A 178 6.24 7.13 -25.90
N TYR A 179 5.65 7.71 -24.86
CA TYR A 179 4.35 8.38 -24.94
C TYR A 179 4.46 9.90 -24.83
N PHE A 180 5.31 10.41 -23.95
CA PHE A 180 5.39 11.80 -23.55
C PHE A 180 6.69 12.44 -23.99
N LYS A 181 6.62 13.72 -24.35
CA LYS A 181 7.76 14.54 -24.76
C LYS A 181 8.19 15.52 -23.66
N ASN A 182 7.22 16.07 -22.95
CA ASN A 182 7.48 17.05 -21.89
C ASN A 182 8.08 16.34 -20.67
N PRO A 183 9.23 16.80 -20.14
CA PRO A 183 9.86 16.24 -18.95
C PRO A 183 8.94 16.20 -17.73
N LYS A 184 8.07 17.20 -17.54
CA LYS A 184 7.12 17.25 -16.42
C LYS A 184 6.04 16.18 -16.52
N SER A 185 5.54 15.88 -17.75
CA SER A 185 4.63 14.75 -17.97
C SER A 185 5.28 13.43 -17.62
N ILE A 186 6.55 13.25 -18.00
CA ILE A 186 7.33 12.05 -17.67
C ILE A 186 7.52 11.95 -16.15
N GLN A 187 7.90 13.04 -15.49
CA GLN A 187 8.10 13.12 -14.05
C GLN A 187 6.82 12.82 -13.29
N PHE A 188 5.69 13.43 -13.70
CA PHE A 188 4.36 13.17 -13.15
C PHE A 188 4.03 11.68 -13.10
N PHE A 189 4.22 10.94 -14.18
CA PHE A 189 3.95 9.51 -14.20
C PHE A 189 5.05 8.66 -13.57
N ALA A 190 6.32 9.12 -13.63
CA ALA A 190 7.46 8.40 -13.06
C ALA A 190 7.41 8.29 -11.54
N ARG A 191 6.78 9.30 -10.85
CA ARG A 191 6.63 9.28 -9.39
C ARG A 191 5.93 8.02 -8.86
N HIS A 192 5.09 7.39 -9.68
CA HIS A 192 4.36 6.20 -9.25
C HIS A 192 5.27 4.99 -8.95
N ALA A 193 6.55 5.03 -9.34
CA ALA A 193 7.53 4.05 -8.90
C ALA A 193 7.75 4.08 -7.38
N THR A 194 7.58 5.24 -6.74
CA THR A 194 7.75 5.40 -5.29
C THR A 194 6.72 4.65 -4.46
N TYR A 195 5.55 4.29 -5.04
CA TYR A 195 4.56 3.41 -4.39
C TYR A 195 5.14 2.06 -3.97
N ASN A 196 6.12 1.57 -4.72
CA ASN A 196 6.84 0.34 -4.41
C ASN A 196 8.21 0.60 -3.78
N GLY A 197 8.50 1.85 -3.38
CA GLY A 197 9.80 2.23 -2.87
C GLY A 197 10.93 1.95 -3.88
N SER A 198 10.69 2.21 -5.18
CA SER A 198 11.60 1.86 -6.27
C SER A 198 11.94 3.06 -7.15
N SER A 199 13.08 3.00 -7.84
CA SER A 199 13.48 4.00 -8.82
C SER A 199 12.75 3.80 -10.16
N PRO A 200 12.16 4.86 -10.78
CA PRO A 200 11.52 4.75 -12.09
C PRO A 200 12.50 4.38 -13.22
N TYR A 201 13.78 4.56 -12.98
CA TYR A 201 14.85 4.22 -13.94
C TYR A 201 15.18 2.71 -13.93
N LYS A 202 14.88 2.00 -12.84
CA LYS A 202 15.09 0.54 -12.67
C LYS A 202 13.78 -0.25 -12.67
N THR A 203 12.71 0.31 -12.14
CA THR A 203 11.38 -0.32 -12.06
C THR A 203 10.85 -0.70 -13.44
N PRO A 204 10.33 -1.94 -13.64
CA PRO A 204 9.75 -2.35 -14.91
C PRO A 204 8.58 -1.48 -15.37
N GLY A 205 8.42 -1.31 -16.68
CA GLY A 205 7.38 -0.47 -17.28
C GLY A 205 5.95 -0.92 -17.03
N ILE A 206 5.74 -2.15 -16.55
CA ILE A 206 4.43 -2.62 -16.10
C ILE A 206 3.88 -1.74 -14.97
N MET A 207 4.74 -1.14 -14.14
CA MET A 207 4.33 -0.26 -13.03
C MET A 207 3.64 1.03 -13.51
N SER A 208 3.63 1.32 -14.82
CA SER A 208 2.76 2.35 -15.38
C SER A 208 1.26 2.09 -15.18
N LEU A 209 0.88 0.89 -14.72
CA LEU A 209 -0.50 0.58 -14.32
C LEU A 209 -0.94 1.31 -13.03
N ILE A 210 -0.01 1.71 -12.14
CA ILE A 210 -0.35 2.34 -10.86
C ILE A 210 -1.18 3.62 -11.01
N PRO A 211 -0.90 4.54 -11.95
CA PRO A 211 -1.79 5.67 -12.26
C PRO A 211 -3.26 5.27 -12.50
N HIS A 212 -3.51 4.07 -13.02
CA HIS A 212 -4.88 3.59 -13.22
C HIS A 212 -5.63 3.38 -11.88
N LEU A 213 -4.93 2.97 -10.82
CA LEU A 213 -5.51 2.85 -9.49
C LEU A 213 -5.99 4.20 -8.94
N GLU A 214 -5.16 5.23 -9.05
CA GLU A 214 -5.51 6.57 -8.57
C GLU A 214 -6.59 7.23 -9.41
N MET A 215 -6.41 7.22 -10.73
CA MET A 215 -7.17 8.06 -11.64
C MET A 215 -8.48 7.40 -12.09
N HIS A 216 -8.53 6.07 -12.21
CA HIS A 216 -9.74 5.36 -12.64
C HIS A 216 -10.55 4.84 -11.45
N HIS A 217 -9.92 4.10 -10.54
CA HIS A 217 -10.60 3.63 -9.33
C HIS A 217 -10.85 4.77 -8.34
N GLY A 218 -9.98 5.76 -8.31
CA GLY A 218 -10.11 6.98 -7.52
C GLY A 218 -9.22 6.99 -6.28
N THR A 219 -9.08 8.18 -5.75
CA THR A 219 -8.45 8.44 -4.45
C THR A 219 -9.54 8.79 -3.45
N PHE A 220 -9.47 8.20 -2.27
CA PHE A 220 -10.47 8.34 -1.24
C PHE A 220 -9.83 8.83 0.06
N TYR A 221 -10.66 9.34 0.94
CA TYR A 221 -10.25 9.73 2.28
C TYR A 221 -11.34 9.36 3.31
N PRO A 222 -11.02 8.57 4.34
CA PRO A 222 -11.97 8.26 5.40
C PRO A 222 -12.37 9.51 6.16
N GLU A 223 -13.66 9.69 6.47
CA GLU A 223 -14.18 10.92 7.10
C GLU A 223 -13.52 11.26 8.45
N LYS A 224 -13.03 10.25 9.17
CA LYS A 224 -12.34 10.41 10.46
C LYS A 224 -10.81 10.24 10.37
N GLY A 225 -10.27 10.37 9.17
CA GLY A 225 -8.83 10.19 8.90
C GLY A 225 -8.44 8.74 8.60
N MET A 226 -7.20 8.55 8.19
CA MET A 226 -6.70 7.25 7.70
C MET A 226 -6.74 6.14 8.75
N HIS A 227 -6.52 6.46 10.02
CA HIS A 227 -6.58 5.48 11.12
C HIS A 227 -7.96 4.86 11.29
N GLU A 228 -9.03 5.51 10.82
CA GLU A 228 -10.39 4.95 10.90
C GLU A 228 -10.52 3.62 10.15
N ILE A 229 -9.71 3.36 9.13
CA ILE A 229 -9.64 2.05 8.47
C ILE A 229 -9.29 0.96 9.50
N SER A 230 -8.23 1.17 10.28
CA SER A 230 -7.79 0.22 11.31
C SER A 230 -8.83 0.07 12.42
N GLN A 231 -9.38 1.19 12.88
CA GLN A 231 -10.34 1.23 13.98
C GLN A 231 -11.67 0.55 13.62
N SER A 232 -12.17 0.78 12.41
CA SER A 232 -13.41 0.16 11.95
C SER A 232 -13.27 -1.36 11.79
N LEU A 233 -12.14 -1.83 11.25
CA LEU A 233 -11.85 -3.26 11.14
C LEU A 233 -11.63 -3.91 12.52
N PHE A 234 -10.99 -3.22 13.44
CA PHE A 234 -10.85 -3.70 14.82
C PHE A 234 -12.20 -3.88 15.50
N ARG A 235 -13.08 -2.87 15.42
CA ARG A 235 -14.44 -2.96 15.96
C ARG A 235 -15.24 -4.09 15.29
N LEU A 236 -15.12 -4.28 13.98
CA LEU A 236 -15.74 -5.40 13.26
C LEU A 236 -15.26 -6.74 13.83
N ALA A 237 -13.95 -6.93 13.92
CA ALA A 237 -13.35 -8.16 14.45
C ALA A 237 -13.82 -8.48 15.87
N GLN A 238 -13.85 -7.46 16.75
CA GLN A 238 -14.32 -7.62 18.15
C GLN A 238 -15.80 -8.01 18.21
N ARG A 239 -16.68 -7.36 17.45
CA ARG A 239 -18.12 -7.69 17.40
C ARG A 239 -18.36 -9.14 17.04
N HIS A 240 -17.52 -9.70 16.20
CA HIS A 240 -17.61 -11.10 15.76
C HIS A 240 -16.77 -12.08 16.57
N GLY A 241 -16.26 -11.66 17.75
CA GLY A 241 -15.66 -12.56 18.74
C GLY A 241 -14.18 -12.87 18.48
N VAL A 242 -13.45 -12.01 17.76
CA VAL A 242 -11.98 -12.07 17.75
C VAL A 242 -11.46 -11.51 19.07
N VAL A 243 -10.58 -12.26 19.73
CA VAL A 243 -9.95 -11.86 21.00
C VAL A 243 -8.67 -11.06 20.69
N PHE A 244 -8.45 -9.95 21.38
CA PHE A 244 -7.26 -9.13 21.23
C PHE A 244 -6.49 -8.99 22.55
N HIS A 245 -5.20 -9.23 22.48
CA HIS A 245 -4.22 -8.94 23.51
C HIS A 245 -3.36 -7.78 23.06
N LEU A 246 -3.74 -6.56 23.44
CA LEU A 246 -2.95 -5.34 23.20
C LEU A 246 -1.89 -5.17 24.29
N SER A 247 -0.83 -4.43 24.00
CA SER A 247 0.34 -4.27 24.88
C SER A 247 0.93 -5.62 25.31
N GLU A 248 0.84 -6.63 24.44
CA GLU A 248 1.32 -7.98 24.69
C GLU A 248 2.18 -8.49 23.52
N PRO A 249 3.46 -8.11 23.51
CA PRO A 249 4.39 -8.53 22.46
C PRO A 249 4.63 -10.05 22.54
N VAL A 250 4.59 -10.68 21.36
CA VAL A 250 5.01 -12.08 21.21
C VAL A 250 6.53 -12.12 21.16
N ASN A 251 7.12 -12.95 22.00
CA ASN A 251 8.57 -13.12 22.13
C ASN A 251 9.09 -14.33 21.34
N GLU A 252 8.23 -15.35 21.14
CA GLU A 252 8.63 -16.60 20.48
C GLU A 252 7.42 -17.29 19.84
N ILE A 253 7.63 -17.94 18.70
CA ILE A 253 6.73 -18.91 18.11
C ILE A 253 7.17 -20.30 18.61
N LEU A 254 6.30 -20.96 19.38
CA LEU A 254 6.59 -22.28 19.94
C LEU A 254 6.44 -23.36 18.85
N LEU A 255 7.41 -24.26 18.81
CA LEU A 255 7.39 -25.41 17.91
C LEU A 255 7.19 -26.70 18.69
N ASN A 256 6.46 -27.64 18.15
CA ASN A 256 6.33 -28.98 18.69
C ASN A 256 7.53 -29.87 18.30
N SER A 257 7.54 -31.11 18.76
CA SER A 257 8.59 -32.10 18.46
C SER A 257 8.78 -32.39 16.96
N SER A 258 7.76 -32.13 16.14
CA SER A 258 7.81 -32.28 14.67
C SER A 258 8.23 -30.99 13.97
N ASN A 259 8.75 -29.99 14.71
CA ASN A 259 9.16 -28.68 14.19
C ASN A 259 8.02 -27.91 13.51
N THR A 260 6.78 -28.10 13.98
CA THR A 260 5.59 -27.38 13.51
C THR A 260 5.16 -26.35 14.54
N ALA A 261 4.72 -25.18 14.08
CA ALA A 261 4.22 -24.12 14.96
C ALA A 261 2.99 -24.61 15.76
N SER A 262 3.03 -24.49 17.06
CA SER A 262 2.02 -25.02 17.99
C SER A 262 1.55 -24.02 19.04
N GLY A 263 2.18 -22.84 19.13
CA GLY A 263 1.84 -21.83 20.12
C GLY A 263 2.66 -20.57 20.01
N LEU A 264 2.34 -19.64 20.91
CA LEU A 264 3.04 -18.37 21.08
C LEU A 264 3.47 -18.20 22.53
N ARG A 265 4.60 -17.54 22.76
CA ARG A 265 5.06 -17.15 24.08
C ARG A 265 5.09 -15.62 24.18
N THR A 266 4.51 -15.11 25.26
CA THR A 266 4.60 -13.71 25.67
C THR A 266 5.23 -13.62 27.07
N ALA A 267 5.36 -12.41 27.60
CA ALA A 267 5.77 -12.23 29.00
C ALA A 267 4.76 -12.77 30.02
N LYS A 268 3.47 -12.91 29.60
CA LYS A 268 2.40 -13.43 30.47
C LYS A 268 2.29 -14.95 30.45
N GLY A 269 2.95 -15.63 29.50
CA GLY A 269 2.94 -17.10 29.43
C GLY A 269 2.90 -17.65 28.00
N GLY A 270 2.59 -18.95 27.91
CA GLY A 270 2.44 -19.66 26.65
C GLY A 270 0.98 -19.85 26.27
N TYR A 271 0.70 -19.72 24.99
CA TYR A 271 -0.63 -19.91 24.39
C TYR A 271 -0.55 -20.98 23.30
N ASN A 272 -1.44 -21.97 23.34
CA ASN A 272 -1.46 -23.05 22.36
C ASN A 272 -2.46 -22.74 21.24
N PHE A 273 -2.03 -22.94 19.98
CA PHE A 273 -2.80 -22.73 18.76
C PHE A 273 -2.59 -23.89 17.78
N ASP A 274 -3.59 -24.14 16.96
CA ASP A 274 -3.52 -25.12 15.89
C ASP A 274 -2.84 -24.53 14.64
N LEU A 275 -2.92 -23.20 14.47
CA LEU A 275 -2.29 -22.45 13.39
C LEU A 275 -1.79 -21.09 13.91
N ILE A 276 -0.67 -20.63 13.36
CA ILE A 276 -0.12 -19.30 13.66
C ILE A 276 0.04 -18.50 12.36
N VAL A 277 -0.42 -17.26 12.40
CA VAL A 277 -0.25 -16.28 11.33
C VAL A 277 0.62 -15.15 11.84
N SER A 278 1.80 -14.94 11.26
CA SER A 278 2.62 -13.77 11.55
C SER A 278 2.36 -12.66 10.55
N ASN A 279 1.83 -11.54 11.04
CA ASN A 279 1.73 -10.27 10.30
C ASN A 279 2.93 -9.35 10.56
N MET A 280 3.94 -9.84 11.25
CA MET A 280 5.23 -9.18 11.40
C MET A 280 6.04 -9.32 10.11
N ASP A 281 6.89 -8.33 9.80
CA ASP A 281 7.84 -8.46 8.68
C ASP A 281 8.60 -9.79 8.76
N VAL A 282 8.86 -10.39 7.60
CA VAL A 282 9.46 -11.73 7.52
C VAL A 282 10.84 -11.81 8.19
N VAL A 283 11.64 -10.74 8.12
CA VAL A 283 12.99 -10.72 8.71
C VAL A 283 12.93 -10.80 10.23
N PRO A 284 12.25 -9.88 10.93
CA PRO A 284 12.12 -10.02 12.39
C PRO A 284 11.31 -11.25 12.81
N THR A 285 10.36 -11.74 12.02
CA THR A 285 9.68 -13.02 12.32
C THR A 285 10.71 -14.14 12.46
N TYR A 286 11.59 -14.35 11.48
CA TYR A 286 12.62 -15.39 11.57
C TYR A 286 13.73 -15.07 12.57
N ARG A 287 14.20 -13.82 12.60
CA ARG A 287 15.36 -13.45 13.44
C ARG A 287 15.01 -13.35 14.92
N LYS A 288 13.77 -12.96 15.26
CA LYS A 288 13.36 -12.73 16.66
C LYS A 288 12.46 -13.82 17.20
N LEU A 289 11.46 -14.28 16.40
CA LEU A 289 10.43 -15.20 16.89
C LEU A 289 10.74 -16.67 16.60
N LEU A 290 11.64 -16.97 15.65
CA LEU A 290 12.07 -18.30 15.26
C LEU A 290 13.61 -18.43 15.21
N PRO A 291 14.35 -17.98 16.26
CA PRO A 291 15.82 -17.88 16.19
C PRO A 291 16.54 -19.22 16.02
N HIS A 292 15.90 -20.31 16.43
CA HIS A 292 16.48 -21.65 16.38
C HIS A 292 16.07 -22.46 15.13
N THR A 293 15.34 -21.85 14.19
CA THR A 293 14.92 -22.52 12.96
C THR A 293 15.84 -22.17 11.80
N LYS A 294 15.88 -23.05 10.80
CA LYS A 294 16.57 -22.76 9.55
C LYS A 294 15.81 -21.66 8.79
N ALA A 295 16.38 -20.46 8.77
CA ALA A 295 15.79 -19.33 8.10
C ALA A 295 15.96 -19.39 6.57
N PRO A 296 15.02 -18.83 5.77
CA PRO A 296 15.14 -18.74 4.31
C PRO A 296 16.09 -17.61 3.91
N GLU A 297 17.39 -17.82 4.09
CA GLU A 297 18.43 -16.78 3.97
C GLU A 297 18.39 -16.05 2.63
N ARG A 298 18.09 -16.76 1.53
CA ARG A 298 17.97 -16.14 0.19
C ARG A 298 16.87 -15.08 0.17
N THR A 299 15.76 -15.30 0.85
CA THR A 299 14.65 -14.34 0.96
C THR A 299 15.00 -13.19 1.90
N LEU A 300 15.61 -13.50 3.07
CA LEU A 300 15.92 -12.50 4.09
C LEU A 300 17.03 -11.51 3.67
N ARG A 301 17.86 -11.86 2.69
CA ARG A 301 18.93 -11.00 2.14
C ARG A 301 18.51 -10.15 0.95
N GLN A 302 17.25 -10.25 0.50
CA GLN A 302 16.76 -9.41 -0.59
C GLN A 302 16.81 -7.93 -0.20
N GLU A 303 17.07 -7.07 -1.21
CA GLU A 303 17.05 -5.62 -1.02
C GLU A 303 15.67 -5.17 -0.52
N ARG A 304 15.68 -4.30 0.47
CA ARG A 304 14.46 -3.71 1.05
C ARG A 304 14.05 -2.47 0.28
N SER A 305 12.76 -2.10 0.41
CA SER A 305 12.24 -0.84 -0.10
C SER A 305 12.93 0.36 0.58
N SER A 306 12.88 1.53 -0.07
CA SER A 306 13.34 2.79 0.51
C SER A 306 12.60 3.13 1.81
N SER A 307 13.23 3.96 2.62
CA SER A 307 12.63 4.61 3.78
C SER A 307 12.16 6.03 3.44
N ALA A 308 11.38 6.64 4.32
CA ALA A 308 10.97 8.02 4.23
C ALA A 308 11.29 8.76 5.53
N LEU A 309 11.70 10.02 5.42
CA LEU A 309 11.78 10.94 6.54
C LEU A 309 10.48 11.75 6.57
N ILE A 310 9.77 11.72 7.69
CA ILE A 310 8.46 12.34 7.83
C ILE A 310 8.50 13.34 8.98
N PHE A 311 7.94 14.53 8.74
CA PHE A 311 7.76 15.58 9.73
C PHE A 311 6.26 15.80 9.96
N TYR A 312 5.86 15.94 11.22
CA TYR A 312 4.49 16.28 11.62
C TYR A 312 4.47 17.71 12.13
N TRP A 313 3.88 18.60 11.34
CA TRP A 313 3.85 20.04 11.63
C TRP A 313 2.45 20.49 12.01
N GLY A 314 2.28 20.93 13.26
CA GLY A 314 1.08 21.63 13.70
C GLY A 314 1.15 23.11 13.31
N ILE A 315 0.41 23.52 12.29
CA ILE A 315 0.45 24.87 11.74
C ILE A 315 -0.90 25.55 11.95
N GLN A 316 -0.88 26.80 12.46
CA GLN A 316 -2.09 27.60 12.72
C GLN A 316 -2.61 28.36 11.48
N LYS A 317 -2.03 28.14 10.31
CA LYS A 317 -2.41 28.80 9.05
C LYS A 317 -2.98 27.76 8.07
N ARG A 318 -4.02 28.14 7.34
CA ARG A 318 -4.48 27.41 6.15
C ARG A 318 -3.75 27.90 4.91
N PHE A 319 -3.46 26.96 4.01
CA PHE A 319 -2.86 27.20 2.71
C PHE A 319 -3.88 26.81 1.65
N GLU A 320 -4.60 27.78 1.10
CA GLU A 320 -5.71 27.54 0.16
C GLU A 320 -5.28 26.88 -1.15
N GLN A 321 -3.99 27.00 -1.52
CA GLN A 321 -3.43 26.36 -2.71
C GLN A 321 -3.12 24.89 -2.54
N LEU A 322 -3.20 24.35 -1.31
CA LEU A 322 -2.94 22.94 -1.00
C LEU A 322 -4.25 22.21 -0.78
N ASP A 323 -4.25 20.90 -1.11
CA ASP A 323 -5.34 19.97 -0.81
C ASP A 323 -4.77 18.75 -0.04
N LEU A 324 -5.52 17.70 0.11
CA LEU A 324 -5.14 16.49 0.83
C LEU A 324 -3.76 15.96 0.42
N HIS A 325 -3.48 15.93 -0.88
CA HIS A 325 -2.22 15.43 -1.43
C HIS A 325 -1.53 16.49 -2.28
N ASN A 326 -0.28 16.77 -1.98
CA ASN A 326 0.52 17.79 -2.66
C ASN A 326 1.93 17.27 -2.91
N ILE A 327 2.50 17.48 -4.09
CA ILE A 327 3.84 17.09 -4.45
C ILE A 327 4.59 18.28 -5.01
N PHE A 328 5.71 18.60 -4.39
CA PHE A 328 6.67 19.58 -4.85
C PHE A 328 7.84 18.83 -5.47
N PHE A 329 7.98 18.93 -6.78
CA PHE A 329 8.98 18.18 -7.51
C PHE A 329 10.34 18.86 -7.48
N SER A 330 11.38 18.06 -7.27
CA SER A 330 12.77 18.43 -7.55
C SER A 330 12.98 18.66 -9.04
N ASP A 331 13.74 19.68 -9.41
CA ASP A 331 14.21 19.89 -10.77
C ASP A 331 15.31 18.89 -11.16
N HIS A 332 15.98 18.32 -10.17
CA HIS A 332 17.05 17.33 -10.32
C HIS A 332 16.59 15.89 -10.11
N TYR A 333 15.39 15.53 -10.60
CA TYR A 333 14.69 14.30 -10.31
C TYR A 333 15.50 13.02 -10.54
N ARG A 334 16.39 12.97 -11.53
CA ARG A 334 17.25 11.82 -11.76
C ARG A 334 18.37 11.72 -10.73
N GLN A 335 18.99 12.85 -10.38
CA GLN A 335 20.02 12.91 -9.35
C GLN A 335 19.47 12.52 -7.98
N GLU A 336 18.24 12.96 -7.66
CA GLU A 336 17.53 12.55 -6.45
C GLU A 336 17.43 11.03 -6.35
N PHE A 337 16.98 10.34 -7.41
CA PHE A 337 16.89 8.88 -7.40
C PHE A 337 18.25 8.17 -7.35
N ASN A 338 19.29 8.75 -7.95
CA ASN A 338 20.65 8.23 -7.80
C ASN A 338 21.14 8.36 -6.36
N ALA A 339 20.95 9.52 -5.72
CA ALA A 339 21.30 9.72 -4.32
C ALA A 339 20.60 8.69 -3.42
N ILE A 340 19.28 8.50 -3.57
CA ILE A 340 18.50 7.58 -2.74
C ILE A 340 18.90 6.11 -2.97
N PHE A 341 19.01 5.66 -4.22
CA PHE A 341 19.11 4.23 -4.54
C PHE A 341 20.53 3.72 -4.77
N GLU A 342 21.47 4.60 -5.18
CA GLU A 342 22.88 4.22 -5.39
C GLU A 342 23.75 4.67 -4.22
N GLU A 343 23.68 5.96 -3.87
CA GLU A 343 24.55 6.57 -2.88
C GLU A 343 24.02 6.40 -1.45
N LYS A 344 22.74 6.05 -1.29
CA LYS A 344 22.04 5.87 0.02
C LYS A 344 22.06 7.15 0.88
N THR A 345 21.90 8.30 0.22
CA THR A 345 21.85 9.63 0.84
C THR A 345 20.63 10.42 0.36
N LEU A 346 20.39 11.58 0.95
CA LEU A 346 19.38 12.53 0.49
C LEU A 346 20.00 13.52 -0.49
N HIS A 347 19.27 13.86 -1.54
CA HIS A 347 19.62 14.95 -2.44
C HIS A 347 19.36 16.30 -1.75
N GLU A 348 20.13 17.34 -2.07
CA GLU A 348 19.96 18.68 -1.48
C GLU A 348 18.60 19.31 -1.85
N ASP A 349 18.10 19.04 -3.06
CA ASP A 349 16.76 19.42 -3.53
C ASP A 349 15.90 18.15 -3.71
N PRO A 350 15.24 17.65 -2.66
CA PRO A 350 14.41 16.45 -2.74
C PRO A 350 12.98 16.78 -3.18
N THR A 351 12.34 15.85 -3.89
CA THR A 351 10.89 15.89 -4.06
C THR A 351 10.19 15.75 -2.71
N VAL A 352 9.31 16.68 -2.39
CA VAL A 352 8.58 16.71 -1.12
C VAL A 352 7.11 16.41 -1.33
N TYR A 353 6.61 15.44 -0.58
CA TYR A 353 5.18 15.16 -0.48
C TYR A 353 4.61 15.78 0.79
N VAL A 354 3.54 16.54 0.65
CA VAL A 354 2.81 17.19 1.75
C VAL A 354 1.38 16.62 1.79
N ASN A 355 1.00 16.10 2.94
CA ASN A 355 -0.37 15.66 3.23
C ASN A 355 -1.00 16.60 4.26
N ILE A 356 -2.25 17.01 4.01
CA ILE A 356 -2.99 17.92 4.90
C ILE A 356 -4.21 17.20 5.48
#